data_681595f8c0379c0db3bd3bac5827dcc2
#
_entry.id   681595f8c0379c0db3bd3bac5827dcc2
#
_cell.length_a   1.000
_cell.length_b   1.000
_cell.length_c   1.000
_cell.angle_alpha   90.00
_cell.angle_beta   90.00
_cell.angle_gamma   90.00
#
_symmetry.space_group_name_H-M   'P 1'
#
loop_
_entity.id
_entity.type
_entity.pdbx_description
1 polymer ?
#
loop_
_entity_poly.entity_id
_entity_poly.type
_entity_poly.pdbx_seq_one_letter_code
_entity_poly.pdbx_strand_id
1 'polypeptide(L)'
;GRGLAGIEISSFGGPVDGHTVELSDERLEPMWTRLVELDAVVFIHPFGCTLDERLDRFYLSNTVGQPVENAVALSHLIFSGVLDRHPRLKIIAAHGGGYLPTAIGRSDHAWHVRPEAQRCLKPPSSYLPEIWFDTVVHNDSALRQLIDIAGADRVVMGSDFPFDMGLDDPVEQLSNAGLSPATLAQVLGGNAEALLRQHQPLNTTETA
;
A
#
# COMPACT_ATOMS: atom_id res chain seq x y z
N GLY A 1 -6.16 23.07 10.79
CA GLY A 1 -5.48 22.13 9.89
C GLY A 1 -5.39 22.66 8.47
N ARG A 2 -4.49 22.10 7.63
CA ARG A 2 -4.31 22.53 6.23
C ARG A 2 -5.28 21.85 5.25
N GLY A 3 -6.24 21.04 5.74
CA GLY A 3 -7.22 20.34 4.91
C GLY A 3 -6.65 19.16 4.10
N LEU A 4 -5.48 18.65 4.47
CA LEU A 4 -4.91 17.44 3.84
C LEU A 4 -5.61 16.18 4.38
N ALA A 5 -5.94 15.23 3.49
CA ALA A 5 -6.60 13.99 3.83
C ALA A 5 -5.62 12.89 4.27
N GLY A 6 -4.33 13.06 4.03
CA GLY A 6 -3.32 12.04 4.33
C GLY A 6 -1.91 12.51 4.08
N ILE A 7 -1.00 11.56 4.11
CA ILE A 7 0.43 11.73 3.82
C ILE A 7 0.92 10.66 2.84
N GLU A 8 1.94 10.98 2.10
CA GLU A 8 2.75 10.00 1.37
C GLU A 8 4.03 9.72 2.15
N ILE A 9 4.44 8.47 2.20
CA ILE A 9 5.69 8.02 2.81
C ILE A 9 6.40 7.02 1.90
N SER A 10 7.72 6.93 2.03
CA SER A 10 8.50 5.88 1.37
C SER A 10 8.20 4.49 1.96
N SER A 11 8.55 3.44 1.21
CA SER A 11 8.52 2.04 1.66
C SER A 11 9.48 1.76 2.83
N PHE A 12 10.44 2.63 3.07
CA PHE A 12 11.36 2.57 4.22
C PHE A 12 11.81 3.98 4.62
N GLY A 13 12.27 4.14 5.85
CA GLY A 13 12.91 5.37 6.32
C GLY A 13 14.38 5.45 5.92
N GLY A 14 14.93 6.65 5.92
CA GLY A 14 16.37 6.87 5.70
C GLY A 14 17.21 6.15 6.75
N PRO A 15 18.51 5.91 6.48
CA PRO A 15 19.37 5.18 7.38
C PRO A 15 19.56 5.94 8.70
N VAL A 16 19.42 5.22 9.81
CA VAL A 16 19.77 5.68 11.15
C VAL A 16 20.85 4.73 11.67
N ASP A 17 21.99 5.28 12.09
CA ASP A 17 23.15 4.51 12.54
C ASP A 17 23.60 3.44 11.50
N GLY A 18 23.47 3.75 10.21
CA GLY A 18 23.87 2.87 9.10
C GLY A 18 22.86 1.76 8.77
N HIS A 19 21.71 1.73 9.42
CA HIS A 19 20.65 0.74 9.17
C HIS A 19 19.38 1.40 8.59
N THR A 20 18.77 0.75 7.62
CA THR A 20 17.45 1.14 7.08
C THR A 20 16.41 1.09 8.19
N VAL A 21 15.57 2.12 8.28
CA VAL A 21 14.44 2.14 9.22
C VAL A 21 13.24 1.52 8.52
N GLU A 22 12.86 0.32 8.95
CA GLU A 22 11.69 -0.38 8.43
C GLU A 22 10.39 0.21 8.97
N LEU A 23 9.28 0.04 8.24
CA LEU A 23 7.97 0.54 8.69
C LEU A 23 7.44 -0.17 9.95
N SER A 24 8.08 -1.24 10.38
CA SER A 24 7.84 -1.94 11.65
C SER A 24 8.61 -1.39 12.85
N ASP A 25 9.48 -0.39 12.65
CA ASP A 25 10.30 0.17 13.73
C ASP A 25 9.42 0.82 14.80
N GLU A 26 9.68 0.49 16.06
CA GLU A 26 8.89 0.97 17.21
C GLU A 26 8.90 2.50 17.34
N ARG A 27 9.91 3.17 16.80
CA ARG A 27 9.97 4.64 16.76
C ARG A 27 8.88 5.26 15.90
N LEU A 28 8.25 4.48 15.00
CA LEU A 28 7.14 4.92 14.15
C LEU A 28 5.76 4.74 14.82
N GLU A 29 5.65 4.05 15.95
CA GLU A 29 4.37 3.84 16.65
C GLU A 29 3.60 5.16 16.95
N PRO A 30 4.25 6.25 17.38
CA PRO A 30 3.55 7.52 17.57
C PRO A 30 2.96 8.08 16.28
N MET A 31 3.61 7.84 15.13
CA MET A 31 3.10 8.25 13.82
C MET A 31 1.85 7.47 13.44
N TRP A 32 1.88 6.12 13.59
CA TRP A 32 0.72 5.27 13.30
C TRP A 32 -0.48 5.63 14.18
N THR A 33 -0.25 5.82 15.48
CA THR A 33 -1.28 6.29 16.41
C THR A 33 -1.88 7.61 15.94
N ARG A 34 -1.04 8.58 15.58
CA ARG A 34 -1.51 9.90 15.16
C ARG A 34 -2.29 9.88 13.85
N LEU A 35 -1.89 9.05 12.90
CA LEU A 35 -2.61 8.88 11.62
C LEU A 35 -4.00 8.29 11.85
N VAL A 36 -4.13 7.30 12.74
CA VAL A 36 -5.44 6.73 13.13
C VAL A 36 -6.33 7.77 13.84
N GLU A 37 -5.77 8.56 14.77
CA GLU A 37 -6.51 9.64 15.45
C GLU A 37 -7.05 10.70 14.48
N LEU A 38 -6.26 11.02 13.46
CA LEU A 38 -6.62 11.98 12.43
C LEU A 38 -7.50 11.39 11.32
N ASP A 39 -7.78 10.08 11.36
CA ASP A 39 -8.43 9.34 10.28
C ASP A 39 -7.75 9.56 8.91
N ALA A 40 -6.43 9.75 8.93
CA ALA A 40 -5.64 10.12 7.77
C ALA A 40 -5.25 8.90 6.94
N VAL A 41 -5.22 9.09 5.61
CA VAL A 41 -4.74 8.07 4.67
C VAL A 41 -3.22 8.12 4.58
N VAL A 42 -2.58 6.96 4.53
CA VAL A 42 -1.15 6.81 4.27
C VAL A 42 -0.96 6.20 2.89
N PHE A 43 -0.34 6.94 1.99
CA PHE A 43 0.08 6.40 0.70
C PHE A 43 1.53 5.96 0.81
N ILE A 44 1.78 4.65 0.65
CA ILE A 44 3.14 4.08 0.65
C ILE A 44 3.59 3.96 -0.79
N HIS A 45 4.57 4.79 -1.16
CA HIS A 45 5.16 4.81 -2.48
C HIS A 45 6.66 4.54 -2.37
N PRO A 46 7.21 3.53 -3.05
CA PRO A 46 8.63 3.23 -2.98
C PRO A 46 9.44 4.37 -3.63
N PHE A 47 10.43 4.86 -2.92
CA PHE A 47 11.33 5.87 -3.42
C PHE A 47 12.78 5.40 -3.24
N GLY A 48 13.37 4.96 -4.34
CA GLY A 48 14.68 4.30 -4.33
C GLY A 48 14.56 2.77 -4.16
N CYS A 49 15.69 2.14 -3.95
CA CYS A 49 15.82 0.70 -3.79
C CYS A 49 17.00 0.40 -2.87
N THR A 50 16.79 -0.46 -1.87
CA THR A 50 17.84 -0.89 -0.92
C THR A 50 18.62 -2.11 -1.40
N LEU A 51 18.23 -2.70 -2.53
CA LEU A 51 18.91 -3.85 -3.11
C LEU A 51 20.25 -3.43 -3.75
N ASP A 52 21.14 -4.40 -3.87
CA ASP A 52 22.53 -4.23 -4.27
C ASP A 52 22.76 -3.91 -5.77
N GLU A 53 24.03 -3.83 -6.16
CA GLU A 53 24.50 -3.54 -7.50
C GLU A 53 23.99 -4.48 -8.61
N ARG A 54 23.36 -5.60 -8.25
CA ARG A 54 22.71 -6.48 -9.21
C ARG A 54 21.55 -5.83 -9.96
N LEU A 55 21.02 -4.75 -9.42
CA LEU A 55 19.91 -3.99 -10.01
C LEU A 55 20.34 -2.72 -10.77
N ASP A 56 21.63 -2.44 -10.87
CA ASP A 56 22.15 -1.20 -11.49
C ASP A 56 21.98 -1.14 -13.01
N ARG A 57 21.66 -2.27 -13.66
CA ARG A 57 21.50 -2.37 -15.11
C ARG A 57 20.06 -2.58 -15.52
N PHE A 58 19.75 -2.23 -16.78
CA PHE A 58 18.46 -2.53 -17.44
C PHE A 58 17.24 -1.97 -16.69
N TYR A 59 17.44 -0.89 -15.95
CA TYR A 59 16.38 -0.26 -15.15
C TYR A 59 15.78 -1.23 -14.08
N LEU A 60 16.54 -2.22 -13.63
CA LEU A 60 16.08 -3.23 -12.68
C LEU A 60 15.80 -2.65 -11.29
N SER A 61 16.46 -1.54 -10.92
CA SER A 61 16.14 -0.85 -9.66
C SER A 61 14.69 -0.35 -9.62
N ASN A 62 14.10 -0.02 -10.78
CA ASN A 62 12.69 0.32 -10.89
C ASN A 62 11.84 -0.93 -11.12
N THR A 63 12.08 -1.70 -12.22
CA THR A 63 11.19 -2.77 -12.65
C THR A 63 11.14 -3.98 -11.70
N VAL A 64 12.17 -4.17 -10.91
CA VAL A 64 12.28 -5.23 -9.88
C VAL A 64 12.35 -4.63 -8.48
N GLY A 65 13.23 -3.65 -8.28
CA GLY A 65 13.53 -3.11 -6.97
C GLY A 65 12.31 -2.46 -6.31
N GLN A 66 11.65 -1.53 -6.96
CA GLN A 66 10.51 -0.84 -6.34
C GLN A 66 9.32 -1.76 -6.00
N PRO A 67 8.91 -2.72 -6.85
CA PRO A 67 7.92 -3.71 -6.44
C PRO A 67 8.36 -4.58 -5.25
N VAL A 68 9.65 -4.89 -5.12
CA VAL A 68 10.19 -5.60 -3.95
C VAL A 68 10.13 -4.73 -2.71
N GLU A 69 10.49 -3.45 -2.79
CA GLU A 69 10.42 -2.51 -1.66
C GLU A 69 8.99 -2.37 -1.12
N ASN A 70 7.98 -2.31 -1.99
CA ASN A 70 6.58 -2.34 -1.57
C ASN A 70 6.23 -3.63 -0.83
N ALA A 71 6.64 -4.77 -1.37
CA ALA A 71 6.36 -6.07 -0.75
C ALA A 71 7.05 -6.19 0.62
N VAL A 72 8.28 -5.68 0.77
CA VAL A 72 9.00 -5.64 2.04
C VAL A 72 8.28 -4.75 3.05
N ALA A 73 7.93 -3.51 2.65
CA ALA A 73 7.24 -2.55 3.51
C ALA A 73 5.92 -3.12 4.07
N LEU A 74 5.07 -3.65 3.19
CA LEU A 74 3.81 -4.27 3.60
C LEU A 74 4.02 -5.51 4.48
N SER A 75 5.03 -6.32 4.18
CA SER A 75 5.38 -7.48 5.01
C SER A 75 5.80 -7.05 6.40
N HIS A 76 6.59 -5.99 6.54
CA HIS A 76 6.95 -5.43 7.84
C HIS A 76 5.72 -4.98 8.63
N LEU A 77 4.78 -4.27 8.01
CA LEU A 77 3.54 -3.82 8.66
C LEU A 77 2.67 -5.01 9.13
N ILE A 78 2.55 -6.04 8.31
CA ILE A 78 1.76 -7.24 8.61
C ILE A 78 2.45 -8.06 9.71
N PHE A 79 3.66 -8.57 9.46
CA PHE A 79 4.31 -9.51 10.35
C PHE A 79 4.67 -8.94 11.72
N SER A 80 4.95 -7.64 11.80
CA SER A 80 5.23 -6.97 13.09
C SER A 80 3.98 -6.72 13.93
N GLY A 81 2.77 -6.92 13.35
CA GLY A 81 1.50 -6.63 14.02
C GLY A 81 1.15 -5.15 14.11
N VAL A 82 1.73 -4.28 13.28
CA VAL A 82 1.31 -2.87 13.19
C VAL A 82 -0.18 -2.79 12.85
N LEU A 83 -0.65 -3.57 11.87
CA LEU A 83 -2.06 -3.58 11.49
C LEU A 83 -2.97 -4.14 12.60
N ASP A 84 -2.48 -5.04 13.44
CA ASP A 84 -3.22 -5.53 14.62
C ASP A 84 -3.38 -4.45 15.68
N ARG A 85 -2.32 -3.68 15.93
CA ARG A 85 -2.34 -2.58 16.91
C ARG A 85 -3.11 -1.36 16.40
N HIS A 86 -3.14 -1.18 15.08
CA HIS A 86 -3.79 -0.03 14.42
C HIS A 86 -4.84 -0.48 13.38
N PRO A 87 -5.92 -1.18 13.78
CA PRO A 87 -6.87 -1.79 12.83
C PRO A 87 -7.69 -0.79 12.01
N ARG A 88 -7.58 0.51 12.31
CA ARG A 88 -8.22 1.60 11.53
C ARG A 88 -7.22 2.38 10.68
N LEU A 89 -5.98 1.91 10.57
CA LEU A 89 -4.97 2.55 9.76
C LEU A 89 -5.32 2.38 8.28
N LYS A 90 -5.46 3.48 7.55
CA LYS A 90 -5.84 3.51 6.15
C LYS A 90 -4.58 3.57 5.29
N ILE A 91 -4.22 2.48 4.67
CA ILE A 91 -3.03 2.37 3.83
C ILE A 91 -3.44 2.20 2.37
N ILE A 92 -2.84 2.99 1.48
CA ILE A 92 -2.83 2.73 0.04
C ILE A 92 -1.40 2.30 -0.30
N ALA A 93 -1.24 1.14 -0.91
CA ALA A 93 0.03 0.64 -1.40
C ALA A 93 0.15 0.90 -2.91
N ALA A 94 1.21 1.61 -3.32
CA ALA A 94 1.50 1.86 -4.73
C ALA A 94 1.85 0.58 -5.48
N HIS A 95 1.73 0.62 -6.80
CA HIS A 95 2.11 -0.44 -7.75
C HIS A 95 1.46 -1.80 -7.39
N GLY A 96 0.17 -1.75 -7.03
CA GLY A 96 -0.58 -2.94 -6.63
C GLY A 96 0.01 -3.68 -5.43
N GLY A 97 0.82 -3.00 -4.58
CA GLY A 97 1.53 -3.63 -3.46
C GLY A 97 2.72 -4.49 -3.89
N GLY A 98 3.24 -4.29 -5.09
CA GLY A 98 4.37 -5.03 -5.63
C GLY A 98 4.06 -6.52 -5.85
N TYR A 99 4.93 -7.39 -5.37
CA TYR A 99 4.74 -8.84 -5.48
C TYR A 99 3.93 -9.46 -4.35
N LEU A 100 3.61 -8.69 -3.30
CA LEU A 100 3.03 -9.26 -2.08
C LEU A 100 1.67 -9.93 -2.33
N PRO A 101 0.68 -9.30 -2.99
CA PRO A 101 -0.63 -9.94 -3.16
C PRO A 101 -0.54 -11.27 -3.89
N THR A 102 0.24 -11.35 -4.96
CA THR A 102 0.38 -12.58 -5.76
C THR A 102 1.18 -13.67 -5.07
N ALA A 103 2.11 -13.31 -4.17
CA ALA A 103 2.98 -14.23 -3.46
C ALA A 103 2.52 -14.51 -2.00
N ILE A 104 1.40 -13.96 -1.56
CA ILE A 104 0.97 -13.95 -0.16
C ILE A 104 0.83 -15.35 0.45
N GLY A 105 0.49 -16.36 -0.34
CA GLY A 105 0.41 -17.74 0.14
C GLY A 105 1.72 -18.28 0.70
N ARG A 106 2.88 -17.77 0.23
CA ARG A 106 4.18 -18.11 0.83
C ARG A 106 4.31 -17.52 2.24
N SER A 107 3.81 -16.33 2.46
CA SER A 107 3.76 -15.67 3.78
C SER A 107 2.85 -16.42 4.74
N ASP A 108 1.68 -16.88 4.29
CA ASP A 108 0.78 -17.72 5.09
C ASP A 108 1.45 -19.04 5.50
N HIS A 109 2.14 -19.68 4.56
CA HIS A 109 2.88 -20.90 4.88
C HIS A 109 3.95 -20.63 5.94
N ALA A 110 4.72 -19.55 5.81
CA ALA A 110 5.72 -19.16 6.82
C ALA A 110 5.07 -18.92 8.19
N TRP A 111 3.93 -18.24 8.23
CA TRP A 111 3.19 -17.99 9.46
C TRP A 111 2.78 -19.31 10.16
N HIS A 112 2.42 -20.34 9.41
CA HIS A 112 2.06 -21.66 9.98
C HIS A 112 3.26 -22.46 10.51
N VAL A 113 4.46 -22.31 9.91
CA VAL A 113 5.58 -23.24 10.18
C VAL A 113 6.79 -22.58 10.84
N ARG A 114 6.84 -21.24 10.93
CA ARG A 114 8.00 -20.49 11.45
C ARG A 114 7.61 -19.61 12.61
N PRO A 115 8.12 -19.89 13.83
CA PRO A 115 7.81 -19.08 15.02
C PRO A 115 8.13 -17.57 14.85
N GLU A 116 9.20 -17.23 14.13
CA GLU A 116 9.59 -15.85 13.86
C GLU A 116 8.60 -15.09 12.98
N ALA A 117 7.72 -15.79 12.26
CA ALA A 117 6.66 -15.22 11.41
C ALA A 117 5.30 -15.13 12.13
N GLN A 118 5.20 -15.52 13.40
CA GLN A 118 3.93 -15.62 14.15
C GLN A 118 3.68 -14.42 15.09
N ARG A 119 4.21 -13.24 14.78
CA ARG A 119 3.97 -12.04 15.60
C ARG A 119 2.62 -11.38 15.30
N CYS A 120 2.13 -11.48 14.07
CA CYS A 120 0.79 -11.04 13.70
C CYS A 120 -0.28 -12.05 14.14
N LEU A 121 -1.51 -11.57 14.42
CA LEU A 121 -2.57 -12.35 15.06
C LEU A 121 -3.28 -13.33 14.11
N LYS A 122 -3.21 -13.11 12.81
CA LYS A 122 -3.89 -13.92 11.78
C LYS A 122 -2.97 -14.14 10.58
N PRO A 123 -3.27 -15.11 9.70
CA PRO A 123 -2.47 -15.35 8.50
C PRO A 123 -2.31 -14.08 7.65
N PRO A 124 -1.13 -13.80 7.08
CA PRO A 124 -0.85 -12.59 6.31
C PRO A 124 -1.86 -12.24 5.22
N SER A 125 -2.41 -13.23 4.50
CA SER A 125 -3.43 -12.99 3.48
C SER A 125 -4.70 -12.34 4.02
N SER A 126 -5.01 -12.55 5.30
CA SER A 126 -6.20 -11.98 5.95
C SER A 126 -6.12 -10.46 6.16
N TYR A 127 -4.94 -9.85 5.98
CA TYR A 127 -4.75 -8.39 6.06
C TYR A 127 -4.93 -7.69 4.71
N LEU A 128 -4.84 -8.40 3.59
CA LEU A 128 -4.95 -7.76 2.27
C LEU A 128 -6.27 -7.00 2.08
N PRO A 129 -7.45 -7.51 2.54
CA PRO A 129 -8.69 -6.75 2.48
C PRO A 129 -8.75 -5.52 3.42
N GLU A 130 -7.73 -5.27 4.22
CA GLU A 130 -7.61 -4.09 5.10
C GLU A 130 -6.74 -2.99 4.46
N ILE A 131 -6.08 -3.30 3.34
CA ILE A 131 -5.17 -2.41 2.61
C ILE A 131 -5.81 -2.04 1.28
N TRP A 132 -5.64 -0.79 0.83
CA TRP A 132 -5.96 -0.36 -0.52
C TRP A 132 -4.73 -0.48 -1.42
N PHE A 133 -4.95 -0.75 -2.68
CA PHE A 133 -3.90 -0.91 -3.69
C PHE A 133 -4.23 -0.04 -4.89
N ASP A 134 -3.21 0.56 -5.52
CA ASP A 134 -3.43 1.25 -6.78
C ASP A 134 -3.47 0.29 -7.98
N THR A 135 -3.83 0.84 -9.15
CA THR A 135 -3.97 0.08 -10.40
C THR A 135 -2.71 0.08 -11.27
N VAL A 136 -1.58 0.61 -10.78
CA VAL A 136 -0.35 0.72 -11.57
C VAL A 136 0.41 -0.61 -11.59
N VAL A 137 -0.14 -1.58 -12.29
CA VAL A 137 0.41 -2.94 -12.42
C VAL A 137 0.77 -3.32 -13.86
N HIS A 138 0.54 -2.42 -14.83
CA HIS A 138 0.90 -2.54 -16.26
C HIS A 138 0.43 -3.82 -16.95
N ASN A 139 -0.56 -4.53 -16.38
CA ASN A 139 -1.08 -5.79 -16.91
C ASN A 139 -2.51 -6.06 -16.44
N ASP A 140 -3.45 -6.22 -17.38
CA ASP A 140 -4.87 -6.45 -17.05
C ASP A 140 -5.12 -7.73 -16.28
N SER A 141 -4.33 -8.79 -16.51
CA SER A 141 -4.47 -10.05 -15.78
C SER A 141 -4.00 -9.87 -14.34
N ALA A 142 -2.91 -9.13 -14.11
CA ALA A 142 -2.44 -8.80 -12.78
C ALA A 142 -3.45 -7.92 -12.03
N LEU A 143 -4.07 -6.96 -12.70
CA LEU A 143 -5.11 -6.12 -12.12
C LEU A 143 -6.33 -6.94 -11.69
N ARG A 144 -6.82 -7.84 -12.55
CA ARG A 144 -7.94 -8.72 -12.19
C ARG A 144 -7.59 -9.62 -11.02
N GLN A 145 -6.38 -10.20 -11.01
CA GLN A 145 -5.92 -11.01 -9.88
C GLN A 145 -5.82 -10.20 -8.59
N LEU A 146 -5.33 -8.96 -8.65
CA LEU A 146 -5.29 -8.07 -7.48
C LEU A 146 -6.70 -7.82 -6.93
N ILE A 147 -7.67 -7.53 -7.81
CA ILE A 147 -9.08 -7.33 -7.44
C ILE A 147 -9.67 -8.60 -6.80
N ASP A 148 -9.36 -9.77 -7.35
CA ASP A 148 -9.84 -11.06 -6.81
C ASP A 148 -9.26 -11.35 -5.41
N ILE A 149 -8.01 -10.95 -5.16
CA ILE A 149 -7.31 -11.21 -3.89
C ILE A 149 -7.70 -10.19 -2.81
N ALA A 150 -7.66 -8.90 -3.15
CA ALA A 150 -7.86 -7.82 -2.18
C ALA A 150 -9.34 -7.45 -1.98
N GLY A 151 -10.15 -7.65 -3.02
CA GLY A 151 -11.52 -7.16 -3.12
C GLY A 151 -11.63 -5.92 -4.02
N ALA A 152 -12.72 -5.84 -4.76
CA ALA A 152 -12.96 -4.71 -5.70
C ALA A 152 -13.03 -3.36 -4.99
N ASP A 153 -13.46 -3.34 -3.72
CA ASP A 153 -13.55 -2.14 -2.87
C ASP A 153 -12.20 -1.71 -2.25
N ARG A 154 -11.14 -2.46 -2.53
CA ARG A 154 -9.77 -2.20 -2.06
C ARG A 154 -8.81 -1.76 -3.16
N VAL A 155 -9.30 -1.56 -4.38
CA VAL A 155 -8.46 -1.11 -5.50
C VAL A 155 -8.87 0.30 -5.91
N VAL A 156 -7.90 1.20 -6.00
CA VAL A 156 -8.09 2.62 -6.36
C VAL A 156 -7.29 2.94 -7.62
N MET A 157 -7.83 3.80 -8.48
CA MET A 157 -7.12 4.22 -9.68
C MET A 157 -5.85 5.00 -9.30
N GLY A 158 -4.72 4.64 -9.89
CA GLY A 158 -3.44 5.33 -9.84
C GLY A 158 -2.89 5.59 -11.24
N SER A 159 -2.02 6.58 -11.37
CA SER A 159 -1.35 6.93 -12.62
C SER A 159 0.17 6.88 -12.56
N ASP A 160 0.73 6.97 -11.37
CA ASP A 160 2.17 7.16 -11.13
C ASP A 160 2.74 8.44 -11.80
N PHE A 161 1.87 9.44 -12.06
CA PHE A 161 2.29 10.72 -12.60
C PHE A 161 3.18 11.46 -11.57
N PRO A 162 4.31 12.09 -11.95
CA PRO A 162 4.77 12.38 -13.31
C PRO A 162 5.91 11.46 -13.81
N PHE A 163 6.02 10.26 -13.30
CA PHE A 163 7.12 9.36 -13.62
C PHE A 163 6.96 8.74 -15.03
N ASP A 164 8.10 8.39 -15.65
CA ASP A 164 8.17 7.78 -16.98
C ASP A 164 7.59 6.35 -17.04
N MET A 165 7.47 5.70 -15.87
CA MET A 165 6.78 4.42 -15.72
C MET A 165 5.30 4.58 -15.40
N GLY A 166 4.78 5.81 -15.37
CA GLY A 166 3.38 6.09 -15.16
C GLY A 166 2.49 5.67 -16.34
N LEU A 167 1.19 5.78 -16.14
CA LEU A 167 0.17 5.50 -17.15
C LEU A 167 -0.27 6.82 -17.78
N ASP A 168 -0.18 6.90 -19.11
CA ASP A 168 -0.61 8.09 -19.87
C ASP A 168 -2.13 8.33 -19.75
N ASP A 169 -2.92 7.25 -19.82
CA ASP A 169 -4.38 7.29 -19.64
C ASP A 169 -4.85 6.11 -18.78
N PRO A 170 -4.84 6.26 -17.46
CA PRO A 170 -5.30 5.21 -16.53
C PRO A 170 -6.80 4.93 -16.69
N VAL A 171 -7.60 5.88 -17.15
CA VAL A 171 -9.05 5.69 -17.38
C VAL A 171 -9.29 4.78 -18.58
N GLU A 172 -8.58 5.01 -19.69
CA GLU A 172 -8.66 4.17 -20.87
C GLU A 172 -8.20 2.75 -20.57
N GLN A 173 -7.07 2.60 -19.87
CA GLN A 173 -6.55 1.30 -19.45
C GLN A 173 -7.59 0.51 -18.65
N LEU A 174 -8.18 1.13 -17.61
CA LEU A 174 -9.19 0.48 -16.79
C LEU A 174 -10.44 0.11 -17.57
N SER A 175 -10.88 0.98 -18.49
CA SER A 175 -12.04 0.73 -19.36
C SER A 175 -11.85 -0.49 -20.25
N ASN A 176 -10.59 -0.78 -20.65
CA ASN A 176 -10.21 -1.91 -21.48
C ASN A 176 -9.83 -3.18 -20.70
N ALA A 177 -9.72 -3.11 -19.37
CA ALA A 177 -9.26 -4.23 -18.53
C ALA A 177 -10.25 -5.40 -18.37
N GLY A 178 -11.44 -5.30 -18.95
CA GLY A 178 -12.45 -6.36 -18.92
C GLY A 178 -13.16 -6.49 -17.56
N LEU A 179 -13.23 -5.40 -16.80
CA LEU A 179 -13.93 -5.34 -15.50
C LEU A 179 -15.45 -5.24 -15.72
N SER A 180 -16.23 -5.71 -14.74
CA SER A 180 -17.68 -5.44 -14.75
C SER A 180 -17.94 -3.94 -14.61
N PRO A 181 -19.08 -3.41 -15.16
CA PRO A 181 -19.41 -1.99 -15.00
C PRO A 181 -19.42 -1.51 -13.54
N ALA A 182 -19.87 -2.36 -12.62
CA ALA A 182 -19.89 -2.05 -11.18
C ALA A 182 -18.48 -1.95 -10.61
N THR A 183 -17.62 -2.93 -10.89
CA THR A 183 -16.21 -2.93 -10.48
C THR A 183 -15.44 -1.73 -11.06
N LEU A 184 -15.65 -1.47 -12.36
CA LEU A 184 -15.01 -0.34 -13.03
C LEU A 184 -15.37 0.99 -12.37
N ALA A 185 -16.65 1.23 -12.06
CA ALA A 185 -17.08 2.46 -11.39
C ALA A 185 -16.48 2.60 -9.97
N GLN A 186 -16.36 1.50 -9.24
CA GLN A 186 -15.69 1.48 -7.94
C GLN A 186 -14.22 1.87 -8.06
N VAL A 187 -13.48 1.21 -8.95
CA VAL A 187 -12.03 1.40 -9.11
C VAL A 187 -11.70 2.78 -9.67
N LEU A 188 -12.46 3.28 -10.66
CA LEU A 188 -12.25 4.60 -11.28
C LEU A 188 -12.32 5.77 -10.30
N GLY A 189 -13.13 5.66 -9.24
CA GLY A 189 -13.24 6.77 -8.29
C GLY A 189 -14.08 6.46 -7.04
N GLY A 190 -15.05 5.55 -7.13
CA GLY A 190 -15.97 5.26 -6.03
C GLY A 190 -15.25 4.86 -4.74
N ASN A 191 -14.19 4.05 -4.84
CA ASN A 191 -13.41 3.61 -3.68
C ASN A 191 -12.58 4.75 -3.08
N ALA A 192 -11.89 5.54 -3.91
CA ALA A 192 -11.13 6.69 -3.44
C ALA A 192 -12.05 7.73 -2.79
N GLU A 193 -13.21 7.98 -3.40
CA GLU A 193 -14.20 8.88 -2.83
C GLU A 193 -14.73 8.38 -1.48
N ALA A 194 -15.04 7.09 -1.35
CA ALA A 194 -15.49 6.49 -0.10
C ALA A 194 -14.41 6.56 0.98
N LEU A 195 -13.15 6.27 0.63
CA LEU A 195 -12.01 6.35 1.54
C LEU A 195 -11.78 7.76 2.06
N LEU A 196 -11.90 8.78 1.20
CA LEU A 196 -11.65 10.18 1.54
C LEU A 196 -12.84 10.87 2.21
N ARG A 197 -14.09 10.49 1.91
CA ARG A 197 -15.30 11.06 2.55
C ARG A 197 -15.38 10.73 4.04
N GLN A 198 -14.78 9.65 4.48
CA GLN A 198 -14.70 9.29 5.90
C GLN A 198 -13.80 10.26 6.69
N HIS A 199 -13.01 11.04 5.98
CA HIS A 199 -12.18 12.08 6.57
C HIS A 199 -13.02 13.35 6.77
N GLN A 200 -13.85 13.41 7.84
CA GLN A 200 -14.40 14.68 8.29
C GLN A 200 -13.31 15.43 9.06
N PRO A 201 -12.93 16.65 8.64
CA PRO A 201 -12.04 17.47 9.44
C PRO A 201 -12.68 17.66 10.83
N LEU A 202 -11.90 17.39 11.87
CA LEU A 202 -12.32 17.73 13.23
C LEU A 202 -12.78 19.18 13.22
N ASN A 203 -14.10 19.38 13.38
CA ASN A 203 -14.65 20.72 13.62
C ASN A 203 -14.00 21.22 14.90
N THR A 204 -12.92 21.97 14.76
CA THR A 204 -12.46 22.88 15.82
C THR A 204 -13.51 23.98 15.92
N THR A 205 -14.65 23.69 16.56
CA THR A 205 -15.49 24.73 17.12
C THR A 205 -14.65 25.38 18.20
N GLU A 206 -14.10 26.50 17.83
CA GLU A 206 -13.57 27.52 18.72
C GLU A 206 -14.51 27.69 19.92
N THR A 207 -13.97 27.43 21.09
CA THR A 207 -14.49 28.14 22.30
C THR A 207 -13.76 29.44 22.35
N ALA A 208 -14.53 30.51 22.03
CA ALA A 208 -14.18 31.87 22.31
C ALA A 208 -14.01 32.14 23.81
#